data_6219c3655c32cf9b0ae1897bafd3c219
#
_entry.id   6219c3655c32cf9b0ae1897bafd3c219
#
_cell.length_a   1.000
_cell.length_b   1.000
_cell.length_c   1.000
_cell.angle_alpha   90.00
_cell.angle_beta   90.00
_cell.angle_gamma   90.00
#
_symmetry.space_group_name_H-M   'P 1'
#
loop_
_entity.id
_entity.type
_entity.pdbx_description
1 polymer ?
#
loop_
_entity_poly.entity_id
_entity_poly.type
_entity_poly.pdbx_seq_one_letter_code
_entity_poly.pdbx_strand_id
1 'polypeptide(L)'
;MKNEWTEQDLRQFVQEAEPAFESVDLTQLDEANVRYWQDDGLMVDYELCNGQVYCVLRRQILAEGKIWQLQMTAPLAGSSLPEDRMTPRERELCREDMNHDFLTGVFNRRYFETEFCTKMDEWADNHRCASLALVSLDEAAALRAQYGPQVMSQLVCFVANQWKKHYDRPAERVVCRLTDTLFAIGCADKTCAELADELRGLYARMPGECVASVGLMRRVAFTQSIGCACTCEVRGKNWDALYDLCAQRLSKAKANGGSCVCAE
;
A
#
# COMPACT_ATOMS: atom_id res chain seq x y z
N MET A 1 24.34 1.54 11.82
CA MET A 1 23.47 0.57 11.11
C MET A 1 24.33 -0.08 10.04
N LYS A 2 24.31 -1.40 9.87
CA LYS A 2 24.98 -2.06 8.74
C LYS A 2 24.33 -1.53 7.46
N ASN A 3 25.11 -0.92 6.59
CA ASN A 3 24.59 -0.34 5.35
C ASN A 3 24.38 -1.39 4.24
N GLU A 4 24.83 -2.61 4.42
CA GLU A 4 24.70 -3.70 3.43
C GLU A 4 24.50 -5.03 4.17
N TRP A 5 23.41 -5.72 3.85
CA TRP A 5 23.12 -7.06 4.34
C TRP A 5 23.73 -8.08 3.40
N THR A 6 24.33 -9.14 3.98
CA THR A 6 24.68 -10.36 3.23
C THR A 6 23.59 -11.41 3.42
N GLU A 7 23.53 -12.43 2.55
CA GLU A 7 22.63 -13.56 2.73
C GLU A 7 22.88 -14.28 4.06
N GLN A 8 24.15 -14.38 4.49
CA GLN A 8 24.52 -14.99 5.75
C GLN A 8 23.97 -14.19 6.95
N ASP A 9 24.04 -12.86 6.90
CA ASP A 9 23.47 -12.00 7.95
C ASP A 9 21.95 -12.20 8.06
N LEU A 10 21.25 -12.34 6.93
CA LEU A 10 19.80 -12.58 6.90
C LEU A 10 19.44 -13.94 7.50
N ARG A 11 20.17 -15.01 7.16
CA ARG A 11 19.97 -16.34 7.72
C ARG A 11 20.26 -16.40 9.20
N GLN A 12 21.29 -15.71 9.66
CA GLN A 12 21.58 -15.58 11.09
C GLN A 12 20.45 -14.84 11.81
N PHE A 13 19.95 -13.73 11.24
CA PHE A 13 18.81 -12.99 11.80
C PHE A 13 17.57 -13.89 11.94
N VAL A 14 17.26 -14.73 10.94
CA VAL A 14 16.14 -15.67 11.00
C VAL A 14 16.29 -16.60 12.20
N GLN A 15 17.46 -17.23 12.39
CA GLN A 15 17.71 -18.12 13.53
C GLN A 15 17.57 -17.41 14.89
N GLU A 16 17.99 -16.15 14.97
CA GLU A 16 17.85 -15.35 16.19
C GLU A 16 16.40 -14.92 16.46
N ALA A 17 15.60 -14.72 15.40
CA ALA A 17 14.21 -14.30 15.49
C ALA A 17 13.21 -15.44 15.73
N GLU A 18 13.50 -16.65 15.25
CA GLU A 18 12.63 -17.85 15.40
C GLU A 18 12.03 -18.05 16.79
N PRO A 19 12.78 -17.87 17.91
CA PRO A 19 12.20 -18.07 19.24
C PRO A 19 11.14 -17.05 19.64
N ALA A 20 11.07 -15.91 18.95
CA ALA A 20 10.16 -14.80 19.28
C ALA A 20 8.89 -14.78 18.43
N PHE A 21 8.85 -15.54 17.34
CA PHE A 21 7.75 -15.59 16.39
C PHE A 21 7.26 -17.01 16.18
N GLU A 22 6.01 -17.18 15.75
CA GLU A 22 5.47 -18.51 15.42
C GLU A 22 6.08 -19.06 14.14
N SER A 23 6.33 -18.20 13.15
CA SER A 23 7.15 -18.52 11.99
C SER A 23 8.02 -17.34 11.57
N VAL A 24 9.19 -17.66 11.04
CA VAL A 24 10.09 -16.70 10.39
C VAL A 24 10.54 -17.32 9.07
N ASP A 25 10.13 -16.70 7.98
CA ASP A 25 10.39 -17.19 6.62
C ASP A 25 11.29 -16.20 5.87
N LEU A 26 12.28 -16.73 5.17
CA LEU A 26 13.16 -15.94 4.30
C LEU A 26 13.09 -16.50 2.88
N THR A 27 12.52 -15.75 1.97
CA THR A 27 12.32 -16.17 0.59
C THR A 27 13.06 -15.22 -0.35
N GLN A 28 13.86 -15.76 -1.27
CA GLN A 28 14.41 -14.98 -2.37
C GLN A 28 13.30 -14.69 -3.38
N LEU A 29 13.11 -13.41 -3.72
CA LEU A 29 12.12 -13.00 -4.72
C LEU A 29 12.78 -12.86 -6.09
N ASP A 30 12.09 -13.34 -7.12
CA ASP A 30 12.42 -13.01 -8.49
C ASP A 30 11.99 -11.57 -8.81
N GLU A 31 12.68 -10.89 -9.72
CA GLU A 31 12.34 -9.51 -10.12
C GLU A 31 10.88 -9.36 -10.53
N ALA A 32 10.28 -10.39 -11.14
CA ALA A 32 8.87 -10.41 -11.52
C ALA A 32 7.91 -10.42 -10.32
N ASN A 33 8.34 -10.83 -9.14
CA ASN A 33 7.55 -10.92 -7.91
C ASN A 33 7.76 -9.73 -6.97
N VAL A 34 8.61 -8.78 -7.34
CA VAL A 34 8.91 -7.58 -6.54
C VAL A 34 7.94 -6.46 -6.91
N ARG A 35 6.65 -6.65 -6.60
CA ARG A 35 5.60 -5.69 -7.01
C ARG A 35 5.58 -4.40 -6.20
N TYR A 36 6.06 -4.43 -4.98
CA TYR A 36 5.92 -3.31 -4.04
C TYR A 36 7.26 -2.91 -3.44
N TRP A 37 8.35 -3.10 -4.22
CA TRP A 37 9.67 -2.73 -3.74
C TRP A 37 9.74 -1.24 -3.42
N GLN A 38 9.98 -0.94 -2.15
CA GLN A 38 10.43 0.37 -1.70
C GLN A 38 11.54 0.15 -0.68
N ASP A 39 12.65 0.82 -0.85
CA ASP A 39 13.70 0.87 0.15
C ASP A 39 13.10 1.25 1.50
N ASP A 40 13.25 0.39 2.51
CA ASP A 40 12.76 0.53 3.89
C ASP A 40 11.28 0.18 4.19
N GLY A 41 10.55 -0.41 3.29
CA GLY A 41 9.15 -0.77 3.54
C GLY A 41 8.98 -1.95 4.50
N LEU A 42 8.67 -1.71 5.77
CA LEU A 42 8.06 -2.70 6.64
C LEU A 42 6.56 -2.73 6.37
N MET A 43 6.06 -3.86 5.91
CA MET A 43 4.63 -4.11 5.72
C MET A 43 4.10 -4.86 6.94
N VAL A 44 2.98 -4.40 7.46
CA VAL A 44 2.26 -5.03 8.57
C VAL A 44 0.89 -5.43 8.08
N ASP A 45 0.64 -6.72 8.05
CA ASP A 45 -0.65 -7.28 7.67
C ASP A 45 -1.23 -8.10 8.83
N TYR A 46 -2.52 -8.36 8.77
CA TYR A 46 -3.20 -9.24 9.70
C TYR A 46 -3.86 -10.38 8.93
N GLU A 47 -3.62 -11.60 9.35
CA GLU A 47 -4.20 -12.79 8.74
C GLU A 47 -5.05 -13.55 9.77
N LEU A 48 -6.23 -14.00 9.35
CA LEU A 48 -7.07 -14.88 10.15
C LEU A 48 -6.82 -16.31 9.70
N CYS A 49 -6.29 -17.14 10.61
CA CYS A 49 -6.08 -18.55 10.37
C CYS A 49 -6.67 -19.35 11.53
N ASN A 50 -7.58 -20.28 11.24
CA ASN A 50 -8.23 -21.14 12.24
C ASN A 50 -8.85 -20.37 13.42
N GLY A 51 -9.43 -19.20 13.18
CA GLY A 51 -10.04 -18.37 14.23
C GLY A 51 -9.06 -17.58 15.10
N GLN A 52 -7.76 -17.65 14.79
CA GLN A 52 -6.71 -16.87 15.44
C GLN A 52 -6.24 -15.77 14.49
N VAL A 53 -6.16 -14.53 14.98
CA VAL A 53 -5.59 -13.42 14.23
C VAL A 53 -4.06 -13.43 14.42
N TYR A 54 -3.35 -13.35 13.32
CA TYR A 54 -1.90 -13.25 13.27
C TYR A 54 -1.50 -11.88 12.77
N CYS A 55 -0.49 -11.29 13.38
CA CYS A 55 0.24 -10.15 12.86
C CYS A 55 1.36 -10.70 11.96
N VAL A 56 1.36 -10.30 10.70
CA VAL A 56 2.36 -10.72 9.70
C VAL A 56 3.19 -9.49 9.33
N LEU A 57 4.45 -9.54 9.68
CA LEU A 57 5.43 -8.50 9.34
C LEU A 57 6.20 -8.95 8.10
N ARG A 58 6.18 -8.16 7.04
CA ARG A 58 6.96 -8.44 5.82
C ARG A 58 7.93 -7.30 5.55
N ARG A 59 9.16 -7.65 5.23
CA ARG A 59 10.18 -6.69 4.81
C ARG A 59 10.95 -7.23 3.62
N GLN A 60 11.13 -6.40 2.61
CA GLN A 60 12.01 -6.71 1.49
C GLN A 60 13.39 -6.11 1.76
N ILE A 61 14.43 -6.87 1.52
CA ILE A 61 15.82 -6.51 1.83
C ILE A 61 16.68 -6.82 0.61
N LEU A 62 17.43 -5.84 0.15
CA LEU A 62 18.46 -6.07 -0.88
C LEU A 62 19.72 -6.60 -0.19
N ALA A 63 20.15 -7.79 -0.55
CA ALA A 63 21.39 -8.40 -0.08
C ALA A 63 22.12 -9.05 -1.25
N GLU A 64 23.38 -8.67 -1.45
CA GLU A 64 24.26 -9.22 -2.51
C GLU A 64 23.63 -9.17 -3.92
N GLY A 65 22.94 -8.07 -4.24
CA GLY A 65 22.26 -7.87 -5.52
C GLY A 65 20.99 -8.71 -5.74
N LYS A 66 20.51 -9.41 -4.69
CA LYS A 66 19.28 -10.18 -4.70
C LYS A 66 18.27 -9.56 -3.73
N ILE A 67 16.99 -9.68 -4.07
CA ILE A 67 15.91 -9.21 -3.22
C ILE A 67 15.39 -10.38 -2.40
N TRP A 68 15.37 -10.22 -1.09
CA TRP A 68 14.86 -11.17 -0.13
C TRP A 68 13.62 -10.64 0.56
N GLN A 69 12.61 -11.46 0.73
CA GLN A 69 11.47 -11.16 1.59
C GLN A 69 11.64 -11.89 2.91
N LEU A 70 11.76 -11.13 3.98
CA LEU A 70 11.66 -11.62 5.35
C LEU A 70 10.20 -11.49 5.79
N GLN A 71 9.59 -12.60 6.21
CA GLN A 71 8.26 -12.63 6.79
C GLN A 71 8.33 -13.18 8.21
N MET A 72 7.71 -12.49 9.15
CA MET A 72 7.62 -12.90 10.55
C MET A 72 6.16 -12.93 10.96
N THR A 73 5.70 -14.01 11.55
CA THR A 73 4.30 -14.21 11.95
C THR A 73 4.22 -14.42 13.45
N ALA A 74 3.35 -13.67 14.10
CA ALA A 74 3.09 -13.81 15.52
C ALA A 74 1.59 -13.80 15.81
N PRO A 75 1.08 -14.66 16.70
CA PRO A 75 -0.32 -14.63 17.10
C PRO A 75 -0.60 -13.34 17.88
N LEU A 76 -1.70 -12.70 17.57
CA LEU A 76 -2.15 -11.52 18.31
C LEU A 76 -2.81 -12.00 19.61
N ALA A 77 -2.20 -11.71 20.74
CA ALA A 77 -2.69 -12.15 22.05
C ALA A 77 -4.12 -11.63 22.30
N GLY A 78 -5.01 -12.52 22.71
CA GLY A 78 -6.42 -12.19 23.01
C GLY A 78 -7.36 -12.17 21.82
N SER A 79 -6.90 -12.45 20.61
CA SER A 79 -7.71 -12.45 19.39
C SER A 79 -8.31 -13.82 19.01
N SER A 80 -8.16 -14.83 19.86
CA SER A 80 -8.73 -16.17 19.61
C SER A 80 -10.23 -16.20 19.90
N LEU A 81 -11.03 -15.79 18.92
CA LEU A 81 -12.44 -16.18 18.87
C LEU A 81 -12.56 -17.29 17.84
N PRO A 82 -12.95 -18.51 18.21
CA PRO A 82 -13.25 -19.55 17.25
C PRO A 82 -14.28 -19.04 16.25
N GLU A 83 -14.00 -19.15 14.94
CA GLU A 83 -14.93 -18.70 13.88
C GLU A 83 -16.33 -19.27 14.03
N ASP A 84 -16.44 -20.49 14.58
CA ASP A 84 -17.70 -21.19 14.86
C ASP A 84 -18.52 -20.55 15.99
N ARG A 85 -17.91 -19.70 16.83
CA ARG A 85 -18.59 -18.97 17.91
C ARG A 85 -18.91 -17.52 17.58
N MET A 86 -18.42 -17.01 16.47
CA MET A 86 -18.74 -15.65 16.01
C MET A 86 -20.12 -15.60 15.38
N THR A 87 -20.92 -14.62 15.78
CA THR A 87 -22.14 -14.28 15.04
C THR A 87 -21.79 -13.77 13.64
N PRO A 88 -22.70 -13.83 12.66
CA PRO A 88 -22.48 -13.28 11.34
C PRO A 88 -22.06 -11.80 11.37
N ARG A 89 -22.57 -11.03 12.32
CA ARG A 89 -22.25 -9.61 12.51
C ARG A 89 -20.82 -9.40 13.04
N GLU A 90 -20.40 -10.23 13.98
CA GLU A 90 -19.00 -10.17 14.51
C GLU A 90 -18.00 -10.57 13.44
N ARG A 91 -18.31 -11.58 12.62
CA ARG A 91 -17.47 -11.94 11.46
C ARG A 91 -17.34 -10.79 10.46
N GLU A 92 -18.43 -10.09 10.17
CA GLU A 92 -18.42 -8.94 9.26
C GLU A 92 -17.58 -7.79 9.84
N LEU A 93 -17.76 -7.46 11.13
CA LEU A 93 -16.95 -6.42 11.79
C LEU A 93 -15.45 -6.78 11.79
N CYS A 94 -15.09 -8.02 12.11
CA CYS A 94 -13.70 -8.45 12.02
C CYS A 94 -13.15 -8.37 10.61
N ARG A 95 -13.96 -8.71 9.59
CA ARG A 95 -13.56 -8.59 8.19
C ARG A 95 -13.36 -7.13 7.79
N GLU A 96 -14.25 -6.24 8.20
CA GLU A 96 -14.11 -4.79 7.98
C GLU A 96 -12.84 -4.24 8.63
N ASP A 97 -12.59 -4.56 9.90
CA ASP A 97 -11.38 -4.15 10.62
C ASP A 97 -10.10 -4.68 9.95
N MET A 98 -10.14 -5.94 9.46
CA MET A 98 -9.00 -6.55 8.78
C MET A 98 -8.74 -5.97 7.39
N ASN A 99 -9.69 -5.30 6.77
CA ASN A 99 -9.57 -4.69 5.44
C ASN A 99 -9.10 -3.24 5.48
N HIS A 100 -9.01 -2.62 6.65
CA HIS A 100 -8.58 -1.24 6.79
C HIS A 100 -7.14 -1.13 7.33
N ASP A 101 -6.43 -0.12 6.86
CA ASP A 101 -5.13 0.26 7.42
C ASP A 101 -5.33 0.98 8.75
N PHE A 102 -4.77 0.43 9.82
CA PHE A 102 -4.99 0.91 11.19
C PHE A 102 -4.49 2.34 11.42
N LEU A 103 -3.51 2.79 10.63
CA LEU A 103 -2.94 4.14 10.77
C LEU A 103 -3.80 5.19 10.07
N THR A 104 -4.26 4.89 8.87
CA THR A 104 -4.90 5.86 7.97
C THR A 104 -6.40 5.69 7.84
N GLY A 105 -6.93 4.51 8.16
CA GLY A 105 -8.35 4.18 8.04
C GLY A 105 -8.86 4.10 6.59
N VAL A 106 -7.98 4.10 5.58
CA VAL A 106 -8.31 3.67 4.22
C VAL A 106 -8.18 2.15 4.11
N PHE A 107 -8.62 1.55 3.01
CA PHE A 107 -8.39 0.12 2.82
C PHE A 107 -6.90 -0.20 2.79
N ASN A 108 -6.56 -1.39 3.28
CA ASN A 108 -5.18 -1.86 3.32
C ASN A 108 -4.80 -2.63 2.04
N ARG A 109 -3.55 -3.07 1.98
CA ARG A 109 -3.01 -3.87 0.89
C ARG A 109 -3.76 -5.19 0.71
N ARG A 110 -4.14 -5.88 1.80
CA ARG A 110 -4.89 -7.13 1.73
C ARG A 110 -6.21 -6.93 0.97
N TYR A 111 -6.98 -5.89 1.33
CA TYR A 111 -8.19 -5.55 0.59
C TYR A 111 -7.92 -5.32 -0.90
N PHE A 112 -6.83 -4.62 -1.24
CA PHE A 112 -6.45 -4.39 -2.62
C PHE A 112 -6.16 -5.69 -3.38
N GLU A 113 -5.45 -6.64 -2.77
CA GLU A 113 -5.08 -7.90 -3.42
C GLU A 113 -6.24 -8.91 -3.52
N THR A 114 -7.22 -8.85 -2.61
CA THR A 114 -8.32 -9.83 -2.56
C THR A 114 -9.65 -9.28 -3.05
N GLU A 115 -10.14 -8.25 -2.40
CA GLU A 115 -11.49 -7.71 -2.62
C GLU A 115 -11.54 -6.71 -3.78
N PHE A 116 -10.50 -5.88 -3.89
CA PHE A 116 -10.45 -4.85 -4.92
C PHE A 116 -10.32 -5.45 -6.32
N CYS A 117 -9.48 -6.48 -6.51
CA CYS A 117 -9.37 -7.18 -7.79
C CYS A 117 -10.70 -7.79 -8.23
N THR A 118 -11.45 -8.42 -7.30
CA THR A 118 -12.79 -8.95 -7.58
C THR A 118 -13.75 -7.83 -7.99
N LYS A 119 -13.71 -6.70 -7.30
CA LYS A 119 -14.53 -5.53 -7.61
C LYS A 119 -14.22 -4.94 -8.98
N MET A 120 -12.95 -4.89 -9.34
CA MET A 120 -12.51 -4.46 -10.67
C MET A 120 -13.01 -5.43 -11.76
N ASP A 121 -13.03 -6.74 -11.50
CA ASP A 121 -13.62 -7.74 -12.39
C ASP A 121 -15.11 -7.50 -12.61
N GLU A 122 -15.86 -7.26 -11.54
CA GLU A 122 -17.29 -6.92 -11.62
C GLU A 122 -17.54 -5.65 -12.45
N TRP A 123 -16.71 -4.61 -12.24
CA TRP A 123 -16.81 -3.39 -13.03
C TRP A 123 -16.52 -3.63 -14.51
N ALA A 124 -15.52 -4.45 -14.82
CA ALA A 124 -15.19 -4.81 -16.20
C ALA A 124 -16.27 -5.69 -16.86
N ASP A 125 -16.89 -6.61 -16.11
CA ASP A 125 -17.98 -7.48 -16.62
C ASP A 125 -19.26 -6.72 -16.94
N ASN A 126 -19.53 -5.65 -16.24
CA ASN A 126 -20.65 -4.76 -16.49
C ASN A 126 -20.42 -3.79 -17.68
N HIS A 127 -19.44 -4.08 -18.54
CA HIS A 127 -19.00 -3.24 -19.66
C HIS A 127 -18.55 -1.82 -19.24
N ARG A 128 -18.16 -1.67 -17.98
CA ARG A 128 -17.67 -0.41 -17.41
C ARG A 128 -16.15 -0.36 -17.56
N CYS A 129 -15.65 0.78 -17.95
CA CYS A 129 -14.21 1.02 -17.87
C CYS A 129 -13.82 1.17 -16.38
N ALA A 130 -12.83 0.43 -15.94
CA ALA A 130 -12.26 0.59 -14.60
C ALA A 130 -10.86 1.16 -14.70
N SER A 131 -10.53 2.11 -13.86
CA SER A 131 -9.24 2.79 -13.85
C SER A 131 -8.55 2.65 -12.50
N LEU A 132 -7.24 2.55 -12.55
CA LEU A 132 -6.36 2.47 -11.40
C LEU A 132 -5.35 3.63 -11.45
N ALA A 133 -5.09 4.24 -10.31
CA ALA A 133 -3.99 5.16 -10.11
C ALA A 133 -3.13 4.72 -8.93
N LEU A 134 -1.83 4.78 -9.08
CA LEU A 134 -0.86 4.64 -8.00
C LEU A 134 -0.35 6.02 -7.62
N VAL A 135 -0.46 6.36 -6.35
CA VAL A 135 -0.05 7.64 -5.77
C VAL A 135 1.08 7.41 -4.79
N SER A 136 2.21 8.02 -5.00
CA SER A 136 3.38 7.89 -4.12
C SER A 136 3.81 9.25 -3.58
N LEU A 137 4.16 9.30 -2.30
CA LEU A 137 4.89 10.41 -1.71
C LEU A 137 6.28 10.50 -2.32
N ASP A 138 6.63 11.68 -2.83
CA ASP A 138 7.97 11.93 -3.35
C ASP A 138 8.95 12.11 -2.19
N GLU A 139 10.23 11.75 -2.43
CA GLU A 139 11.33 11.92 -1.47
C GLU A 139 11.06 11.41 -0.05
N ALA A 140 10.23 10.36 0.09
CA ALA A 140 9.78 9.86 1.39
C ALA A 140 10.93 9.46 2.32
N ALA A 141 12.02 8.90 1.79
CA ALA A 141 13.20 8.53 2.57
C ALA A 141 13.90 9.78 3.13
N ALA A 142 14.04 10.85 2.33
CA ALA A 142 14.60 12.13 2.77
C ALA A 142 13.73 12.81 3.82
N LEU A 143 12.40 12.82 3.60
CA LEU A 143 11.44 13.34 4.58
C LEU A 143 11.51 12.57 5.91
N ARG A 144 11.60 11.24 5.85
CA ARG A 144 11.74 10.39 7.05
C ARG A 144 13.06 10.66 7.78
N ALA A 145 14.17 10.80 7.06
CA ALA A 145 15.46 11.12 7.65
C ALA A 145 15.47 12.51 8.31
N GLN A 146 14.80 13.48 7.70
CA GLN A 146 14.76 14.87 8.18
C GLN A 146 13.82 15.06 9.37
N TYR A 147 12.63 14.46 9.34
CA TYR A 147 11.54 14.74 10.27
C TYR A 147 11.26 13.62 11.27
N GLY A 148 11.76 12.41 11.00
CA GLY A 148 11.56 11.22 11.82
C GLY A 148 10.24 10.49 11.57
N PRO A 149 10.09 9.27 12.13
CA PRO A 149 8.98 8.37 11.82
C PRO A 149 7.62 8.88 12.28
N GLN A 150 7.54 9.58 13.41
CA GLN A 150 6.28 10.09 13.95
C GLN A 150 5.66 11.18 13.07
N VAL A 151 6.50 12.09 12.55
CA VAL A 151 6.06 13.12 11.60
C VAL A 151 5.62 12.48 10.29
N MET A 152 6.36 11.47 9.80
CA MET A 152 5.98 10.71 8.61
C MET A 152 4.61 10.02 8.78
N SER A 153 4.34 9.42 9.92
CA SER A 153 3.01 8.82 10.18
C SER A 153 1.89 9.87 10.09
N GLN A 154 2.08 11.06 10.65
CA GLN A 154 1.10 12.14 10.56
C GLN A 154 0.93 12.66 9.13
N LEU A 155 2.03 12.77 8.37
CA LEU A 155 1.99 13.14 6.95
C LEU A 155 1.22 12.12 6.11
N VAL A 156 1.49 10.83 6.33
CA VAL A 156 0.79 9.73 5.63
C VAL A 156 -0.71 9.74 5.97
N CYS A 157 -1.08 9.92 7.24
CA CYS A 157 -2.47 10.10 7.65
C CYS A 157 -3.13 11.32 6.98
N PHE A 158 -2.40 12.43 6.91
CA PHE A 158 -2.89 13.64 6.25
C PHE A 158 -3.17 13.38 4.76
N VAL A 159 -2.24 12.80 4.03
CA VAL A 159 -2.38 12.44 2.62
C VAL A 159 -3.55 11.47 2.40
N ALA A 160 -3.64 10.40 3.18
CA ALA A 160 -4.73 9.44 3.12
C ALA A 160 -6.10 10.12 3.30
N ASN A 161 -6.22 11.02 4.28
CA ASN A 161 -7.44 11.77 4.54
C ASN A 161 -7.81 12.72 3.39
N GLN A 162 -6.84 13.32 2.68
CA GLN A 162 -7.14 14.12 1.50
C GLN A 162 -7.76 13.27 0.38
N TRP A 163 -7.17 12.10 0.10
CA TRP A 163 -7.71 11.19 -0.90
C TRP A 163 -9.05 10.58 -0.47
N LYS A 164 -9.18 10.16 0.77
CA LYS A 164 -10.42 9.60 1.33
C LYS A 164 -11.60 10.54 1.17
N LYS A 165 -11.44 11.83 1.44
CA LYS A 165 -12.51 12.85 1.28
C LYS A 165 -13.13 12.87 -0.12
N HIS A 166 -12.37 12.54 -1.15
CA HIS A 166 -12.82 12.59 -2.54
C HIS A 166 -13.23 11.21 -3.09
N TYR A 167 -12.72 10.13 -2.50
CA TYR A 167 -12.87 8.76 -3.00
C TYR A 167 -13.52 7.80 -1.99
N ASP A 168 -14.19 8.32 -0.95
CA ASP A 168 -14.91 7.49 0.02
C ASP A 168 -16.32 7.12 -0.49
N ARG A 169 -16.35 6.36 -1.56
CA ARG A 169 -17.57 5.76 -2.15
C ARG A 169 -17.25 4.34 -2.63
N PRO A 170 -17.19 3.35 -1.72
CA PRO A 170 -16.69 2.00 -2.02
C PRO A 170 -17.41 1.26 -3.15
N ALA A 171 -18.63 1.67 -3.51
CA ALA A 171 -19.35 1.10 -4.66
C ALA A 171 -18.71 1.45 -6.01
N GLU A 172 -18.08 2.62 -6.13
CA GLU A 172 -17.54 3.17 -7.38
C GLU A 172 -16.09 3.60 -7.28
N ARG A 173 -15.59 3.84 -6.09
CA ARG A 173 -14.28 4.43 -5.83
C ARG A 173 -13.68 3.85 -4.56
N VAL A 174 -12.42 3.47 -4.63
CA VAL A 174 -11.70 2.84 -3.52
C VAL A 174 -10.34 3.48 -3.37
N VAL A 175 -9.94 3.73 -2.12
CA VAL A 175 -8.58 4.15 -1.76
C VAL A 175 -7.97 3.09 -0.88
N CYS A 176 -6.83 2.55 -1.30
CA CYS A 176 -6.06 1.59 -0.54
C CYS A 176 -4.67 2.13 -0.22
N ARG A 177 -4.12 1.77 0.92
CA ARG A 177 -2.71 1.96 1.24
C ARG A 177 -1.97 0.65 0.99
N LEU A 178 -1.01 0.69 0.06
CA LEU A 178 -0.25 -0.50 -0.34
C LEU A 178 1.06 -0.66 0.43
N THR A 179 1.73 0.46 0.70
CA THR A 179 2.96 0.50 1.49
C THR A 179 2.96 1.73 2.40
N ASP A 180 4.08 2.00 3.05
CA ASP A 180 4.25 3.17 3.91
C ASP A 180 3.84 4.48 3.23
N THR A 181 4.12 4.62 1.94
CA THR A 181 3.96 5.88 1.19
C THR A 181 3.30 5.72 -0.17
N LEU A 182 2.85 4.51 -0.51
CA LEU A 182 2.17 4.20 -1.77
C LEU A 182 0.69 3.92 -1.52
N PHE A 183 -0.15 4.61 -2.28
CA PHE A 183 -1.60 4.41 -2.29
C PHE A 183 -2.06 3.96 -3.66
N ALA A 184 -3.16 3.23 -3.70
CA ALA A 184 -3.90 2.89 -4.90
C ALA A 184 -5.29 3.53 -4.85
N ILE A 185 -5.73 4.10 -5.97
CA ILE A 185 -7.06 4.66 -6.14
C ILE A 185 -7.71 3.95 -7.31
N GLY A 186 -8.81 3.26 -7.06
CA GLY A 186 -9.63 2.63 -8.09
C GLY A 186 -10.90 3.41 -8.37
N CYS A 187 -11.28 3.48 -9.62
CA CYS A 187 -12.53 4.13 -10.05
C CYS A 187 -13.25 3.28 -11.10
N ALA A 188 -14.57 3.07 -10.89
CA ALA A 188 -15.47 2.58 -11.92
C ALA A 188 -15.83 3.69 -12.92
N ASP A 189 -16.21 3.28 -14.14
CA ASP A 189 -16.76 4.16 -15.19
C ASP A 189 -15.89 5.36 -15.60
N LYS A 190 -14.57 5.23 -15.46
CA LYS A 190 -13.63 6.26 -15.90
C LYS A 190 -12.58 5.67 -16.83
N THR A 191 -12.31 6.39 -17.89
CA THR A 191 -11.12 6.17 -18.72
C THR A 191 -9.88 6.70 -17.98
N CYS A 192 -8.70 6.28 -18.44
CA CYS A 192 -7.43 6.78 -17.88
C CYS A 192 -7.33 8.31 -17.97
N ALA A 193 -7.76 8.91 -19.11
CA ALA A 193 -7.73 10.35 -19.31
C ALA A 193 -8.65 11.09 -18.34
N GLU A 194 -9.89 10.62 -18.17
CA GLU A 194 -10.85 11.21 -17.23
C GLU A 194 -10.39 11.12 -15.77
N LEU A 195 -9.82 9.97 -15.38
CA LEU A 195 -9.22 9.82 -14.05
C LEU A 195 -8.03 10.75 -13.87
N ALA A 196 -7.15 10.83 -14.86
CA ALA A 196 -5.97 11.69 -14.81
C ALA A 196 -6.35 13.18 -14.67
N ASP A 197 -7.35 13.65 -15.40
CA ASP A 197 -7.82 15.02 -15.33
C ASP A 197 -8.47 15.34 -13.98
N GLU A 198 -9.26 14.40 -13.44
CA GLU A 198 -9.81 14.53 -12.10
C GLU A 198 -8.68 14.58 -11.04
N LEU A 199 -7.71 13.68 -11.11
CA LEU A 199 -6.57 13.63 -10.18
C LEU A 199 -5.71 14.90 -10.27
N ARG A 200 -5.46 15.44 -11.47
CA ARG A 200 -4.75 16.73 -11.63
C ARG A 200 -5.53 17.88 -10.97
N GLY A 201 -6.83 17.92 -11.20
CA GLY A 201 -7.70 18.95 -10.61
C GLY A 201 -7.81 18.85 -9.09
N LEU A 202 -7.81 17.66 -8.52
CA LEU A 202 -7.80 17.42 -7.08
C LEU A 202 -6.44 17.75 -6.49
N TYR A 203 -5.36 17.24 -7.08
CA TYR A 203 -4.00 17.45 -6.61
C TYR A 203 -3.62 18.94 -6.60
N ALA A 204 -3.99 19.69 -7.61
CA ALA A 204 -3.76 21.14 -7.66
C ALA A 204 -4.47 21.93 -6.53
N ARG A 205 -5.51 21.36 -5.93
CA ARG A 205 -6.24 21.97 -4.80
C ARG A 205 -5.85 21.41 -3.44
N MET A 206 -5.06 20.34 -3.40
CA MET A 206 -4.56 19.78 -2.15
C MET A 206 -3.51 20.73 -1.53
N PRO A 207 -3.50 20.85 -0.19
CA PRO A 207 -2.40 21.55 0.47
C PRO A 207 -1.07 20.86 0.20
N GLY A 208 -0.06 21.60 -0.25
CA GLY A 208 1.31 21.11 -0.43
C GLY A 208 2.11 21.03 0.88
N GLU A 209 1.46 21.29 2.01
CA GLU A 209 2.08 21.26 3.34
C GLU A 209 1.16 20.55 4.34
N CYS A 210 1.76 19.78 5.22
CA CYS A 210 1.13 19.19 6.40
C CYS A 210 1.66 19.86 7.65
N VAL A 211 0.78 20.12 8.62
CA VAL A 211 1.19 20.59 9.96
C VAL A 211 1.26 19.36 10.87
N ALA A 212 2.47 18.93 11.18
CA ALA A 212 2.72 17.83 12.10
C ALA A 212 3.02 18.36 13.51
N SER A 213 2.42 17.74 14.52
CA SER A 213 2.61 18.07 15.93
C SER A 213 3.32 16.93 16.65
N VAL A 214 4.64 17.07 16.79
CA VAL A 214 5.50 16.14 17.56
C VAL A 214 6.36 17.00 18.48
N GLY A 215 5.81 17.33 19.64
CA GLY A 215 6.42 18.26 20.59
C GLY A 215 6.31 19.73 20.16
N LEU A 216 6.79 20.08 18.99
CA LEU A 216 6.63 21.40 18.36
C LEU A 216 5.86 21.24 17.06
N MET A 217 5.02 22.23 16.75
CA MET A 217 4.34 22.27 15.44
C MET A 217 5.36 22.49 14.31
N ARG A 218 5.37 21.60 13.34
CA ARG A 218 6.23 21.68 12.16
C ARG A 218 5.40 21.69 10.89
N ARG A 219 5.74 22.57 9.96
CA ARG A 219 5.22 22.51 8.60
C ARG A 219 6.13 21.61 7.78
N VAL A 220 5.53 20.63 7.13
CA VAL A 220 6.22 19.66 6.27
C VAL A 220 5.69 19.83 4.87
N ALA A 221 6.51 20.42 4.00
CA ALA A 221 6.20 20.49 2.57
C ALA A 221 6.42 19.10 1.96
N PHE A 222 5.54 18.69 1.06
CA PHE A 222 5.60 17.41 0.38
C PHE A 222 5.00 17.49 -1.02
N THR A 223 5.39 16.57 -1.86
CA THR A 223 4.81 16.38 -3.19
C THR A 223 4.42 14.92 -3.39
N GLN A 224 3.61 14.66 -4.39
CA GLN A 224 3.15 13.34 -4.77
C GLN A 224 3.28 13.16 -6.28
N SER A 225 3.74 11.99 -6.69
CA SER A 225 3.71 11.56 -8.08
C SER A 225 2.61 10.54 -8.28
N ILE A 226 1.94 10.57 -9.41
CA ILE A 226 0.78 9.73 -9.71
C ILE A 226 0.96 9.10 -11.08
N GLY A 227 0.79 7.78 -11.16
CA GLY A 227 0.70 7.03 -12.42
C GLY A 227 -0.66 6.39 -12.53
N CYS A 228 -1.38 6.57 -13.63
CA CYS A 228 -2.71 6.01 -13.83
C CYS A 228 -2.85 5.30 -15.17
N ALA A 229 -3.70 4.26 -15.19
CA ALA A 229 -4.06 3.47 -16.35
C ALA A 229 -5.50 2.97 -16.22
N CYS A 230 -6.08 2.45 -17.31
CA CYS A 230 -7.41 1.86 -17.29
C CYS A 230 -7.43 0.47 -17.95
N THR A 231 -8.49 -0.27 -17.68
CA THR A 231 -8.68 -1.62 -18.25
C THR A 231 -8.74 -1.67 -19.76
N CYS A 232 -9.06 -0.55 -20.43
CA CYS A 232 -9.06 -0.46 -21.89
C CYS A 232 -7.65 -0.48 -22.51
N GLU A 233 -6.60 -0.25 -21.72
CA GLU A 233 -5.22 -0.18 -22.16
C GLU A 233 -4.47 -1.52 -22.01
N VAL A 234 -5.06 -2.48 -21.31
CA VAL A 234 -4.49 -3.80 -21.08
C VAL A 234 -5.34 -4.88 -21.76
N ARG A 235 -4.72 -5.99 -22.16
CA ARG A 235 -5.44 -7.09 -22.79
C ARG A 235 -6.06 -8.00 -21.74
N GLY A 236 -7.37 -8.15 -21.80
CA GLY A 236 -8.12 -9.02 -20.89
C GLY A 236 -8.20 -8.45 -19.47
N LYS A 237 -8.71 -9.27 -18.53
CA LYS A 237 -8.78 -8.94 -17.12
C LYS A 237 -7.44 -9.24 -16.44
N ASN A 238 -6.39 -8.55 -16.84
CA ASN A 238 -5.06 -8.75 -16.30
C ASN A 238 -4.72 -7.59 -15.34
N TRP A 239 -5.03 -7.78 -14.07
CA TRP A 239 -4.80 -6.78 -13.02
C TRP A 239 -3.33 -6.51 -12.78
N ASP A 240 -2.50 -7.53 -12.96
CA ASP A 240 -1.04 -7.40 -12.86
C ASP A 240 -0.53 -6.46 -13.94
N ALA A 241 -0.96 -6.65 -15.19
CA ALA A 241 -0.57 -5.77 -16.29
C ALA A 241 -1.09 -4.33 -16.09
N LEU A 242 -2.28 -4.15 -15.52
CA LEU A 242 -2.82 -2.83 -15.21
C LEU A 242 -1.99 -2.15 -14.11
N TYR A 243 -1.67 -2.89 -13.06
CA TYR A 243 -0.81 -2.40 -11.98
C TYR A 243 0.57 -2.02 -12.50
N ASP A 244 1.20 -2.90 -13.28
CA ASP A 244 2.52 -2.67 -13.86
C ASP A 244 2.55 -1.43 -14.76
N LEU A 245 1.50 -1.22 -15.56
CA LEU A 245 1.37 -0.02 -16.38
C LEU A 245 1.26 1.25 -15.52
N CYS A 246 0.47 1.21 -14.45
CA CYS A 246 0.40 2.31 -13.48
C CYS A 246 1.76 2.56 -12.81
N ALA A 247 2.48 1.50 -12.43
CA ALA A 247 3.79 1.59 -11.80
C ALA A 247 4.85 2.17 -12.75
N GLN A 248 4.85 1.78 -14.01
CA GLN A 248 5.72 2.37 -15.04
C GLN A 248 5.44 3.87 -15.20
N ARG A 249 4.18 4.27 -15.28
CA ARG A 249 3.78 5.67 -15.37
C ARG A 249 4.12 6.47 -14.11
N LEU A 250 3.98 5.86 -12.95
CA LEU A 250 4.43 6.46 -11.69
C LEU A 250 5.94 6.69 -11.68
N SER A 251 6.73 5.71 -12.13
CA SER A 251 8.18 5.84 -12.26
C SER A 251 8.56 6.95 -13.25
N LYS A 252 7.84 7.06 -14.37
CA LYS A 252 8.00 8.14 -15.35
C LYS A 252 7.67 9.50 -14.73
N ALA A 253 6.58 9.61 -13.94
CA ALA A 253 6.24 10.83 -13.22
C ALA A 253 7.36 11.27 -12.27
N LYS A 254 7.92 10.34 -11.49
CA LYS A 254 9.06 10.59 -10.60
C LYS A 254 10.32 11.01 -11.35
N ALA A 255 10.64 10.33 -12.47
CA ALA A 255 11.81 10.66 -13.30
C ALA A 255 11.71 12.05 -13.94
N ASN A 256 10.51 12.53 -14.24
CA ASN A 256 10.24 13.85 -14.78
C ASN A 256 10.28 14.98 -13.73
N GLY A 257 10.78 14.72 -12.53
CA GLY A 257 10.91 15.69 -11.45
C GLY A 257 9.83 15.59 -10.37
N GLY A 258 8.96 14.59 -10.45
CA GLY A 258 7.90 14.37 -9.46
C GLY A 258 6.75 15.39 -9.54
N SER A 259 5.89 15.39 -8.53
CA SER A 259 4.79 16.37 -8.38
C SER A 259 3.83 16.45 -9.58
N CYS A 260 3.57 15.32 -10.24
CA CYS A 260 2.74 15.30 -11.45
C CYS A 260 1.93 14.00 -11.59
N VAL A 261 0.94 14.07 -12.50
CA VAL A 261 0.10 12.93 -12.90
C VAL A 261 0.50 12.50 -14.31
N CYS A 262 0.96 11.26 -14.44
CA CYS A 262 1.31 10.61 -15.70
C CYS A 262 0.23 9.60 -16.10
N ALA A 263 -0.30 9.74 -17.31
CA ALA A 263 -1.32 8.87 -17.90
C ALA A 263 -0.88 8.28 -19.26
N GLU A 264 0.37 8.56 -19.67
CA GLU A 264 0.93 8.12 -20.94
C GLU A 264 2.35 7.57 -20.77
#